data_a7a492d4e6ed3e3d24a6478ff236d27a
#
_entry.id   a7a492d4e6ed3e3d24a6478ff236d27a
#
_cell.length_a   1.000
_cell.length_b   1.000
_cell.length_c   1.000
_cell.angle_alpha   90.00
_cell.angle_beta   90.00
_cell.angle_gamma   90.00
#
_symmetry.space_group_name_H-M   'P 1'
#
loop_
_entity.id
_entity.type
_entity.pdbx_description
1 polymer ?
#
loop_
_entity_poly.entity_id
_entity_poly.type
_entity_poly.pdbx_seq_one_letter_code
_entity_poly.pdbx_strand_id
1 'polypeptide(L)'
;LLASSAASDVYKRQVQGVQRALGVDTRIKWPNDAVLNGKKLCGILTEMSAQIDYINYVVIGTGINVNQTEFPEEIAEIATSLAIEMGHPVNRAKIVAAVLEAFEENYEKFLEAGDLSALQEAYEAVLANKDQPVRVLDPKEPFEGVALGITSTGELRVRKEDGTIAEVHSGEVSVRGLYSYV
;
A
#
# COMPACT_ATOMS: atom_id res chain seq x y z
N LEU A 1 -7.23 14.74 -4.46
CA LEU A 1 -8.17 13.67 -4.13
C LEU A 1 -8.07 12.49 -5.10
N LEU A 2 -8.23 12.68 -6.40
CA LEU A 2 -8.14 11.61 -7.41
C LEU A 2 -6.76 10.94 -7.47
N ALA A 3 -5.66 11.65 -7.25
CA ALA A 3 -4.31 11.07 -7.26
C ALA A 3 -4.05 10.18 -6.05
N SER A 4 -4.54 10.55 -4.87
CA SER A 4 -4.45 9.74 -3.65
C SER A 4 -5.27 8.46 -3.78
N SER A 5 -6.49 8.56 -4.34
CA SER A 5 -7.36 7.41 -4.61
C SER A 5 -6.76 6.47 -5.66
N ALA A 6 -6.23 7.00 -6.76
CA ALA A 6 -5.57 6.20 -7.79
C ALA A 6 -4.33 5.46 -7.23
N ALA A 7 -3.55 6.12 -6.36
CA ALA A 7 -2.43 5.47 -5.67
C ALA A 7 -2.90 4.29 -4.81
N SER A 8 -3.90 4.50 -3.96
CA SER A 8 -4.40 3.45 -3.05
C SER A 8 -4.93 2.21 -3.79
N ASP A 9 -5.53 2.39 -4.96
CA ASP A 9 -5.97 1.30 -5.81
C ASP A 9 -4.79 0.47 -6.36
N VAL A 10 -3.68 1.12 -6.71
CA VAL A 10 -2.47 0.44 -7.21
C VAL A 10 -1.87 -0.51 -6.18
N TYR A 11 -1.89 -0.16 -4.88
CA TYR A 11 -1.33 -1.01 -3.82
C TYR A 11 -2.05 -2.34 -3.67
N LYS A 12 -3.36 -2.32 -3.72
CA LYS A 12 -4.18 -3.52 -3.68
C LYS A 12 -3.84 -4.50 -4.81
N ARG A 13 -3.57 -3.97 -5.99
CA ARG A 13 -3.33 -4.75 -7.22
C ARG A 13 -2.03 -5.53 -7.15
N GLN A 14 -0.98 -4.94 -6.59
CA GLN A 14 0.31 -5.63 -6.44
C GLN A 14 0.22 -6.75 -5.42
N VAL A 15 -0.41 -6.48 -4.29
CA VAL A 15 -0.69 -7.50 -3.29
C VAL A 15 -1.49 -8.64 -3.92
N GLN A 16 -2.58 -8.35 -4.62
CA GLN A 16 -3.40 -9.37 -5.29
C GLN A 16 -2.66 -10.10 -6.41
N GLY A 17 -1.90 -9.38 -7.24
CA GLY A 17 -1.12 -10.00 -8.33
C GLY A 17 -0.07 -10.96 -7.79
N VAL A 18 0.67 -10.58 -6.76
CA VAL A 18 1.66 -11.44 -6.11
C VAL A 18 0.98 -12.63 -5.41
N GLN A 19 -0.14 -12.42 -4.71
CA GLN A 19 -0.93 -13.49 -4.10
C GLN A 19 -1.42 -14.50 -5.14
N ARG A 20 -1.97 -14.04 -6.27
CA ARG A 20 -2.44 -14.89 -7.36
C ARG A 20 -1.30 -15.69 -8.00
N ALA A 21 -0.14 -15.05 -8.21
CA ALA A 21 1.00 -15.69 -8.87
C ALA A 21 1.69 -16.77 -8.02
N LEU A 22 1.75 -16.56 -6.69
CA LEU A 22 2.61 -17.35 -5.80
C LEU A 22 1.89 -17.96 -4.59
N GLY A 23 0.67 -17.57 -4.28
CA GLY A 23 -0.07 -18.05 -3.10
C GLY A 23 0.48 -17.52 -1.75
N VAL A 24 1.26 -16.45 -1.75
CA VAL A 24 1.84 -15.85 -0.53
C VAL A 24 0.93 -14.79 0.07
N ASP A 25 0.88 -14.66 1.41
CA ASP A 25 0.06 -13.67 2.13
C ASP A 25 0.75 -12.29 2.16
N THR A 26 0.75 -11.62 1.01
CA THR A 26 1.18 -10.23 0.93
C THR A 26 0.08 -9.30 1.45
N ARG A 27 0.46 -8.23 2.15
CA ARG A 27 -0.46 -7.24 2.72
C ARG A 27 -0.05 -5.82 2.36
N ILE A 28 -0.98 -4.89 2.52
CA ILE A 28 -0.74 -3.46 2.31
C ILE A 28 -0.35 -2.83 3.64
N LYS A 29 0.78 -2.14 3.67
CA LYS A 29 1.10 -1.19 4.73
C LYS A 29 0.85 0.21 4.19
N TRP A 30 -0.17 0.86 4.72
CA TRP A 30 -0.52 2.22 4.32
C TRP A 30 0.64 3.20 4.59
N PRO A 31 0.91 4.20 3.73
CA PRO A 31 0.16 4.50 2.51
C PRO A 31 0.64 3.76 1.26
N ASN A 32 1.89 3.30 1.15
CA ASN A 32 2.53 3.02 -0.14
C ASN A 32 3.46 1.81 -0.17
N ASP A 33 3.35 0.90 0.78
CA ASP A 33 4.19 -0.29 0.82
C ASP A 33 3.34 -1.58 0.75
N ALA A 34 3.83 -2.56 -0.01
CA ALA A 34 3.38 -3.93 0.15
C ALA A 34 4.39 -4.69 1.03
N VAL A 35 3.87 -5.48 1.95
CA VAL A 35 4.66 -6.24 2.91
C VAL A 35 4.39 -7.73 2.82
N LEU A 36 5.40 -8.52 3.16
CA LEU A 36 5.34 -9.97 3.29
C LEU A 36 6.08 -10.34 4.58
N ASN A 37 5.43 -11.10 5.46
CA ASN A 37 5.95 -11.46 6.78
C ASN A 37 6.44 -10.25 7.60
N GLY A 38 5.71 -9.11 7.51
CA GLY A 38 6.04 -7.87 8.24
C GLY A 38 7.20 -7.05 7.65
N LYS A 39 7.80 -7.49 6.54
CA LYS A 39 8.90 -6.81 5.86
C LYS A 39 8.47 -6.21 4.53
N LYS A 40 9.06 -5.09 4.14
CA LYS A 40 8.78 -4.40 2.88
C LYS A 40 9.22 -5.24 1.68
N LEU A 41 8.24 -5.61 0.88
CA LEU A 41 8.42 -6.32 -0.38
C LEU A 41 8.42 -5.38 -1.59
N CYS A 42 7.58 -4.35 -1.53
CA CYS A 42 7.37 -3.42 -2.64
C CYS A 42 7.12 -2.02 -2.12
N GLY A 43 7.63 -1.03 -2.84
CA GLY A 43 7.28 0.36 -2.69
C GLY A 43 6.66 0.91 -3.97
N ILE A 44 5.75 1.87 -3.81
CA ILE A 44 5.08 2.54 -4.92
C ILE A 44 5.27 4.03 -4.81
N LEU A 45 5.61 4.64 -5.91
CA LEU A 45 5.71 6.08 -6.09
C LEU A 45 4.68 6.53 -7.11
N THR A 46 3.89 7.53 -6.75
CA THR A 46 2.93 8.16 -7.66
C THR A 46 3.33 9.59 -7.90
N GLU A 47 3.49 9.94 -9.15
CA GLU A 47 3.73 11.31 -9.62
C GLU A 47 2.57 11.78 -10.48
N MET A 48 2.16 13.02 -10.31
CA MET A 48 1.02 13.60 -11.03
C MET A 48 1.41 14.92 -11.65
N SER A 49 0.99 15.11 -12.90
CA SER A 49 0.95 16.42 -13.54
C SER A 49 -0.50 16.88 -13.62
N ALA A 50 -0.80 18.03 -13.02
CA ALA A 50 -2.14 18.60 -13.01
C ALA A 50 -2.11 20.10 -13.29
N GLN A 51 -3.22 20.61 -13.83
CA GLN A 51 -3.56 22.03 -13.90
C GLN A 51 -4.71 22.31 -12.92
N ILE A 52 -5.13 23.58 -12.81
CA ILE A 52 -6.15 23.98 -11.83
C ILE A 52 -7.43 23.15 -11.98
N ASP A 53 -7.83 22.84 -13.22
CA ASP A 53 -9.14 22.24 -13.52
C ASP A 53 -9.05 20.78 -14.00
N TYR A 54 -7.86 20.24 -14.27
CA TYR A 54 -7.73 18.87 -14.77
C TYR A 54 -6.35 18.24 -14.51
N ILE A 55 -6.34 16.91 -14.48
CA ILE A 55 -5.14 16.09 -14.40
C ILE A 55 -4.65 15.77 -15.81
N ASN A 56 -3.40 16.12 -16.13
CA ASN A 56 -2.80 15.76 -17.41
C ASN A 56 -2.48 14.26 -17.48
N TYR A 57 -1.80 13.75 -16.45
CA TYR A 57 -1.45 12.34 -16.31
C TYR A 57 -1.03 12.00 -14.88
N VAL A 58 -1.11 10.72 -14.57
CA VAL A 58 -0.55 10.11 -13.35
C VAL A 58 0.44 9.05 -13.77
N VAL A 59 1.66 9.11 -13.23
CA VAL A 59 2.69 8.07 -13.40
C VAL A 59 2.80 7.28 -12.11
N ILE A 60 2.75 5.97 -12.22
CA ILE A 60 2.83 5.07 -11.07
C ILE A 60 4.07 4.19 -11.24
N GLY A 61 5.09 4.47 -10.43
CA GLY A 61 6.30 3.67 -10.34
C GLY A 61 6.15 2.57 -9.29
N THR A 62 6.40 1.32 -9.69
CA THR A 62 6.28 0.15 -8.81
C THR A 62 7.59 -0.58 -8.71
N GLY A 63 8.15 -0.67 -7.50
CA GLY A 63 9.38 -1.40 -7.22
C GLY A 63 9.14 -2.66 -6.39
N ILE A 64 9.05 -3.83 -7.04
CA ILE A 64 8.88 -5.12 -6.36
C ILE A 64 10.24 -5.81 -6.18
N ASN A 65 10.61 -6.17 -4.97
CA ASN A 65 11.79 -6.98 -4.68
C ASN A 65 11.52 -8.44 -5.04
N VAL A 66 11.93 -8.88 -6.22
CA VAL A 66 11.62 -10.24 -6.69
C VAL A 66 12.74 -11.22 -6.31
N ASN A 67 13.96 -11.00 -6.82
CA ASN A 67 15.05 -11.97 -6.73
C ASN A 67 16.31 -11.43 -6.04
N GLN A 68 16.21 -10.33 -5.29
CA GLN A 68 17.28 -9.87 -4.42
C GLN A 68 17.48 -10.90 -3.28
N THR A 69 18.72 -11.23 -3.01
CA THR A 69 19.10 -12.13 -1.90
C THR A 69 19.75 -11.40 -0.74
N GLU A 70 20.17 -10.17 -0.96
CA GLU A 70 20.84 -9.32 0.01
C GLU A 70 20.29 -7.90 -0.06
N PHE A 71 20.26 -7.22 1.08
CA PHE A 71 19.88 -5.82 1.22
C PHE A 71 20.97 -5.07 1.99
N PRO A 72 21.15 -3.75 1.77
CA PRO A 72 22.02 -2.92 2.60
C PRO A 72 21.68 -3.07 4.08
N GLU A 73 22.70 -3.01 4.95
CA GLU A 73 22.58 -3.24 6.39
C GLU A 73 21.48 -2.37 7.03
N GLU A 74 21.35 -1.12 6.57
CA GLU A 74 20.38 -0.14 7.09
C GLU A 74 18.92 -0.54 6.88
N ILE A 75 18.64 -1.42 5.90
CA ILE A 75 17.28 -1.87 5.58
C ILE A 75 17.08 -3.38 5.63
N ALA A 76 18.12 -4.14 5.91
CA ALA A 76 18.10 -5.62 5.89
C ALA A 76 17.05 -6.22 6.84
N GLU A 77 16.76 -5.55 7.95
CA GLU A 77 15.76 -6.01 8.91
C GLU A 77 14.32 -5.71 8.50
N ILE A 78 14.13 -4.67 7.68
CA ILE A 78 12.80 -4.18 7.29
C ILE A 78 12.43 -4.50 5.84
N ALA A 79 13.38 -4.97 5.01
CA ALA A 79 13.15 -5.32 3.62
C ALA A 79 13.21 -6.84 3.40
N THR A 80 12.47 -7.31 2.39
CA THR A 80 12.52 -8.69 1.92
C THR A 80 12.30 -8.77 0.43
N SER A 81 12.46 -9.96 -0.16
CA SER A 81 12.15 -10.26 -1.54
C SER A 81 11.36 -11.57 -1.65
N LEU A 82 10.70 -11.77 -2.79
CA LEU A 82 10.01 -13.03 -3.06
C LEU A 82 10.96 -14.23 -3.02
N ALA A 83 12.20 -14.08 -3.53
CA ALA A 83 13.18 -15.16 -3.52
C ALA A 83 13.63 -15.55 -2.10
N ILE A 84 13.78 -14.58 -1.21
CA ILE A 84 14.12 -14.84 0.21
C ILE A 84 12.98 -15.61 0.87
N GLU A 85 11.74 -15.13 0.72
CA GLU A 85 10.57 -15.71 1.38
C GLU A 85 10.17 -17.09 0.81
N MET A 86 10.38 -17.30 -0.50
CA MET A 86 10.10 -18.57 -1.18
C MET A 86 11.24 -19.59 -1.09
N GLY A 87 12.45 -19.16 -0.75
CA GLY A 87 13.65 -20.00 -0.72
C GLY A 87 14.20 -20.37 -2.11
N HIS A 88 13.69 -19.78 -3.18
CA HIS A 88 14.14 -20.02 -4.56
C HIS A 88 13.80 -18.82 -5.48
N PRO A 89 14.52 -18.66 -6.61
CA PRO A 89 14.23 -17.63 -7.58
C PRO A 89 12.81 -17.72 -8.16
N VAL A 90 12.22 -16.57 -8.42
CA VAL A 90 10.85 -16.42 -8.94
C VAL A 90 10.88 -15.85 -10.36
N ASN A 91 9.96 -16.29 -11.21
CA ASN A 91 9.82 -15.77 -12.56
C ASN A 91 9.22 -14.36 -12.55
N ARG A 92 10.04 -13.34 -12.82
CA ARG A 92 9.63 -11.93 -12.86
C ARG A 92 8.50 -11.66 -13.85
N ALA A 93 8.52 -12.28 -15.03
CA ALA A 93 7.50 -12.06 -16.05
C ALA A 93 6.12 -12.50 -15.57
N LYS A 94 6.03 -13.61 -14.82
CA LYS A 94 4.76 -14.06 -14.22
C LYS A 94 4.25 -13.06 -13.19
N ILE A 95 5.15 -12.46 -12.37
CA ILE A 95 4.74 -11.46 -11.38
C ILE A 95 4.22 -10.21 -12.09
N VAL A 96 4.93 -9.72 -13.10
CA VAL A 96 4.50 -8.54 -13.87
C VAL A 96 3.14 -8.77 -14.52
N ALA A 97 2.95 -9.91 -15.19
CA ALA A 97 1.67 -10.25 -15.83
C ALA A 97 0.51 -10.28 -14.80
N ALA A 98 0.68 -11.00 -13.69
CA ALA A 98 -0.35 -11.11 -12.67
C ALA A 98 -0.68 -9.76 -11.99
N VAL A 99 0.32 -8.89 -11.81
CA VAL A 99 0.11 -7.55 -11.27
C VAL A 99 -0.65 -6.67 -12.27
N LEU A 100 -0.32 -6.74 -13.56
CA LEU A 100 -1.01 -5.97 -14.61
C LEU A 100 -2.46 -6.45 -14.80
N GLU A 101 -2.73 -7.75 -14.78
CA GLU A 101 -4.08 -8.32 -14.83
C GLU A 101 -4.92 -7.83 -13.62
N ALA A 102 -4.37 -7.93 -12.41
CA ALA A 102 -5.04 -7.42 -11.22
C ALA A 102 -5.23 -5.89 -11.28
N PHE A 103 -4.30 -5.17 -11.90
CA PHE A 103 -4.42 -3.73 -12.15
C PHE A 103 -5.62 -3.43 -13.04
N GLU A 104 -5.74 -4.05 -14.17
CA GLU A 104 -6.82 -3.82 -15.14
C GLU A 104 -8.20 -4.05 -14.51
N GLU A 105 -8.40 -5.22 -13.86
CA GLU A 105 -9.67 -5.57 -13.21
C GLU A 105 -10.13 -4.56 -12.14
N ASN A 106 -9.21 -4.04 -11.35
CA ASN A 106 -9.58 -3.09 -10.31
C ASN A 106 -9.74 -1.66 -10.86
N TYR A 107 -8.96 -1.29 -11.90
CA TYR A 107 -9.07 0.01 -12.53
C TYR A 107 -10.43 0.23 -13.17
N GLU A 108 -10.98 -0.80 -13.80
CA GLU A 108 -12.34 -0.76 -14.32
C GLU A 108 -13.36 -0.47 -13.22
N LYS A 109 -13.27 -1.17 -12.07
CA LYS A 109 -14.13 -0.93 -10.91
C LYS A 109 -13.99 0.50 -10.34
N PHE A 110 -12.75 1.00 -10.30
CA PHE A 110 -12.48 2.38 -9.86
C PHE A 110 -13.11 3.40 -10.81
N LEU A 111 -13.00 3.19 -12.12
CA LEU A 111 -13.60 4.08 -13.12
C LEU A 111 -15.14 4.07 -13.06
N GLU A 112 -15.73 2.90 -12.84
CA GLU A 112 -17.19 2.76 -12.71
C GLU A 112 -17.72 3.43 -11.44
N ALA A 113 -17.03 3.29 -10.31
CA ALA A 113 -17.43 3.87 -9.04
C ALA A 113 -17.09 5.37 -8.92
N GLY A 114 -16.05 5.82 -9.60
CA GLY A 114 -15.50 7.18 -9.49
C GLY A 114 -14.66 7.43 -8.24
N ASP A 115 -14.59 6.45 -7.32
CA ASP A 115 -13.78 6.47 -6.10
C ASP A 115 -13.39 5.04 -5.66
N LEU A 116 -12.84 4.87 -4.44
CA LEU A 116 -12.45 3.56 -3.92
C LEU A 116 -13.59 2.76 -3.28
N SER A 117 -14.82 3.24 -3.25
CA SER A 117 -15.92 2.59 -2.53
C SER A 117 -16.13 1.13 -2.94
N ALA A 118 -16.04 0.82 -4.24
CA ALA A 118 -16.17 -0.54 -4.77
C ALA A 118 -14.97 -1.45 -4.40
N LEU A 119 -13.86 -0.89 -3.92
CA LEU A 119 -12.61 -1.58 -3.63
C LEU A 119 -12.26 -1.58 -2.14
N GLN A 120 -12.94 -0.76 -1.34
CA GLN A 120 -12.61 -0.47 0.07
C GLN A 120 -12.58 -1.74 0.92
N GLU A 121 -13.63 -2.55 0.91
CA GLU A 121 -13.71 -3.78 1.69
C GLU A 121 -12.55 -4.74 1.37
N ALA A 122 -12.28 -4.94 0.09
CA ALA A 122 -11.21 -5.84 -0.34
C ALA A 122 -9.80 -5.24 -0.12
N TYR A 123 -9.66 -3.91 -0.06
CA TYR A 123 -8.43 -3.24 0.37
C TYR A 123 -8.20 -3.46 1.87
N GLU A 124 -9.23 -3.20 2.67
CA GLU A 124 -9.17 -3.35 4.12
C GLU A 124 -8.93 -4.79 4.57
N ALA A 125 -9.40 -5.78 3.81
CA ALA A 125 -9.15 -7.20 4.10
C ALA A 125 -7.66 -7.57 4.06
N VAL A 126 -6.85 -6.84 3.30
CA VAL A 126 -5.39 -7.05 3.19
C VAL A 126 -4.57 -5.90 3.80
N LEU A 127 -5.22 -4.95 4.49
CA LEU A 127 -4.54 -3.84 5.14
C LEU A 127 -3.87 -4.32 6.44
N ALA A 128 -2.54 -4.32 6.47
CA ALA A 128 -1.76 -4.79 7.61
C ALA A 128 -1.95 -3.93 8.87
N ASN A 129 -2.23 -2.63 8.68
CA ASN A 129 -2.45 -1.70 9.78
C ASN A 129 -3.87 -1.77 10.38
N LYS A 130 -4.84 -2.42 9.73
CA LYS A 130 -6.23 -2.45 10.20
C LYS A 130 -6.35 -3.12 11.56
N ASP A 131 -7.08 -2.46 12.45
CA ASP A 131 -7.31 -2.86 13.85
C ASP A 131 -6.01 -2.97 14.68
N GLN A 132 -4.91 -2.37 14.19
CA GLN A 132 -3.64 -2.34 14.89
C GLN A 132 -3.37 -0.97 15.51
N PRO A 133 -2.67 -0.93 16.66
CA PRO A 133 -2.17 0.30 17.22
C PRO A 133 -1.05 0.86 16.31
N VAL A 134 -1.19 2.13 15.95
CA VAL A 134 -0.28 2.82 15.03
C VAL A 134 0.18 4.16 15.60
N ARG A 135 1.37 4.57 15.18
CA ARG A 135 1.89 5.92 15.40
C ARG A 135 1.86 6.67 14.06
N VAL A 136 1.17 7.79 14.06
CA VAL A 136 1.10 8.73 12.94
C VAL A 136 2.20 9.75 13.15
N LEU A 137 3.22 9.73 12.28
CA LEU A 137 4.36 10.64 12.32
C LEU A 137 4.06 11.89 11.48
N ASP A 138 3.08 12.67 11.92
CA ASP A 138 2.78 13.98 11.33
C ASP A 138 3.84 14.98 11.79
N PRO A 139 4.48 15.75 10.88
CA PRO A 139 5.49 16.73 11.25
C PRO A 139 4.97 17.85 12.18
N LYS A 140 3.66 18.14 12.15
CA LYS A 140 3.04 19.21 12.96
C LYS A 140 2.47 18.65 14.26
N GLU A 141 1.78 17.53 14.20
CA GLU A 141 1.07 16.98 15.35
C GLU A 141 1.11 15.43 15.31
N PRO A 142 2.21 14.81 15.74
CA PRO A 142 2.29 13.35 15.81
C PRO A 142 1.33 12.83 16.89
N PHE A 143 0.67 11.68 16.61
CA PHE A 143 -0.24 11.07 17.55
C PHE A 143 -0.26 9.55 17.41
N GLU A 144 -0.82 8.87 18.41
CA GLU A 144 -1.05 7.42 18.42
C GLU A 144 -2.55 7.12 18.39
N GLY A 145 -2.90 5.95 17.88
CA GLY A 145 -4.28 5.51 17.81
C GLY A 145 -4.41 4.12 17.22
N VAL A 146 -5.63 3.71 16.94
CA VAL A 146 -5.95 2.44 16.29
C VAL A 146 -6.41 2.71 14.87
N ALA A 147 -5.74 2.13 13.87
CA ALA A 147 -6.13 2.24 12.48
C ALA A 147 -7.41 1.41 12.23
N LEU A 148 -8.44 2.04 11.66
CA LEU A 148 -9.76 1.42 11.46
C LEU A 148 -9.98 0.91 10.04
N GLY A 149 -9.25 1.45 9.05
CA GLY A 149 -9.45 1.21 7.63
C GLY A 149 -9.22 2.50 6.84
N ILE A 150 -9.73 2.57 5.63
CA ILE A 150 -9.59 3.74 4.76
C ILE A 150 -10.94 4.41 4.47
N THR A 151 -10.90 5.66 3.99
CA THR A 151 -12.06 6.34 3.39
C THR A 151 -12.25 5.90 1.94
N SER A 152 -13.35 6.30 1.29
CA SER A 152 -13.55 6.10 -0.16
C SER A 152 -12.55 6.88 -1.03
N THR A 153 -11.83 7.82 -0.45
CA THR A 153 -10.78 8.62 -1.10
C THR A 153 -9.35 8.19 -0.72
N GLY A 154 -9.21 7.18 0.17
CA GLY A 154 -7.94 6.50 0.46
C GLY A 154 -7.18 7.02 1.69
N GLU A 155 -7.73 7.97 2.45
CA GLU A 155 -7.17 8.41 3.72
C GLU A 155 -7.27 7.29 4.77
N LEU A 156 -6.24 7.15 5.61
CA LEU A 156 -6.30 6.21 6.73
C LEU A 156 -7.11 6.81 7.87
N ARG A 157 -8.12 6.07 8.32
CA ARG A 157 -8.93 6.44 9.49
C ARG A 157 -8.27 5.90 10.75
N VAL A 158 -7.93 6.79 11.68
CA VAL A 158 -7.28 6.42 12.94
C VAL A 158 -8.11 6.94 14.11
N ARG A 159 -8.52 6.04 15.01
CA ARG A 159 -9.22 6.39 16.25
C ARG A 159 -8.18 6.73 17.32
N LYS A 160 -8.18 7.98 17.76
CA LYS A 160 -7.33 8.49 18.85
C LYS A 160 -7.80 7.95 20.20
N GLU A 161 -6.99 8.15 21.24
CA GLU A 161 -7.29 7.71 22.62
C GLU A 161 -8.57 8.37 23.21
N ASP A 162 -8.85 9.61 22.83
CA ASP A 162 -10.06 10.35 23.22
C ASP A 162 -11.33 9.88 22.47
N GLY A 163 -11.22 8.88 21.59
CA GLY A 163 -12.31 8.32 20.79
C GLY A 163 -12.59 9.08 19.50
N THR A 164 -11.95 10.22 19.24
CA THR A 164 -12.09 10.94 17.98
C THR A 164 -11.45 10.17 16.82
N ILE A 165 -11.99 10.35 15.60
CA ILE A 165 -11.44 9.73 14.39
C ILE A 165 -10.75 10.81 13.57
N ALA A 166 -9.45 10.60 13.33
CA ALA A 166 -8.66 11.41 12.41
C ALA A 166 -8.58 10.72 11.05
N GLU A 167 -8.68 11.50 9.97
CA GLU A 167 -8.40 11.08 8.59
C GLU A 167 -7.00 11.55 8.21
N VAL A 168 -6.12 10.58 7.96
CA VAL A 168 -4.69 10.81 7.70
C VAL A 168 -4.45 10.77 6.21
N HIS A 169 -3.97 11.88 5.64
CA HIS A 169 -3.66 11.99 4.23
C HIS A 169 -2.27 11.43 3.91
N SER A 170 -2.12 10.76 2.78
CA SER A 170 -0.82 10.32 2.26
C SER A 170 -0.01 11.51 1.73
N GLY A 171 1.33 11.45 1.84
CA GLY A 171 2.24 12.43 1.25
C GLY A 171 3.20 13.06 2.25
N GLU A 172 2.72 13.59 3.38
CA GLU A 172 3.55 14.24 4.38
C GLU A 172 3.71 13.42 5.67
N VAL A 173 3.01 12.29 5.78
CA VAL A 173 2.87 11.52 7.01
C VAL A 173 3.36 10.09 6.82
N SER A 174 4.12 9.58 7.78
CA SER A 174 4.46 8.15 7.88
C SER A 174 3.63 7.50 8.99
N VAL A 175 3.13 6.30 8.72
CA VAL A 175 2.43 5.48 9.71
C VAL A 175 3.24 4.23 9.98
N ARG A 176 3.46 3.92 11.26
CA ARG A 176 4.20 2.74 11.71
C ARG A 176 3.44 2.02 12.81
N GLY A 177 3.66 0.73 12.93
CA GLY A 177 3.27 -0.01 14.13
C GLY A 177 4.02 0.53 15.35
N LEU A 178 3.45 0.38 16.55
CA LEU A 178 4.10 0.89 17.77
C LEU A 178 5.42 0.18 18.09
N TYR A 179 5.53 -1.09 17.71
CA TYR A 179 6.67 -1.96 18.05
C TYR A 179 7.35 -2.59 16.84
N SER A 180 6.90 -2.30 15.62
CA SER A 180 7.39 -2.92 14.40
C SER A 180 7.30 -1.98 13.21
N TYR A 181 7.79 -2.44 12.06
CA TYR A 181 7.66 -1.71 10.80
C TYR A 181 6.20 -1.61 10.34
N VAL A 182 5.40 -2.60 10.64
CA VAL A 182 3.95 -2.69 10.28
C VAL A 182 3.10 -2.46 11.50
#